data_1706decea1724e16bdf4c564ab74afc2
#
_entry.id   1706decea1724e16bdf4c564ab74afc2
#
_cell.length_a   1.000
_cell.length_b   1.000
_cell.length_c   1.000
_cell.angle_alpha   90.00
_cell.angle_beta   90.00
_cell.angle_gamma   90.00
#
_symmetry.space_group_name_H-M   'P 1'
#
loop_
_entity.id
_entity.type
_entity.pdbx_description
1 polymer ?
#
loop_
_entity_poly.entity_id
_entity_poly.type
_entity_poly.pdbx_seq_one_letter_code
_entity_poly.pdbx_strand_id
1 'polypeptide(L)'
;MSGCHDAGSKQDGVELTNYDKIMQTGKIKPGDPSDSELYEVITDSDPDKVMPPPPASLTPEQKNAIRIWILQGAKNNSCANKCDTSNVTFSGNVWPIINTTCSGCHGGGSPQGGVAIRNYNDLKALVDNGHLISVLTRDGVRKPMPPGGPIEDCAMRQVQAWINDGAKDN
;
A
#
# COMPACT_ATOMS: atom_id res chain seq x y z
N MET A 1 -4.88 -20.80 1.69
CA MET A 1 -4.42 -21.45 2.92
C MET A 1 -5.62 -22.15 3.51
N SER A 2 -5.74 -23.42 3.24
CA SER A 2 -6.79 -24.26 3.78
C SER A 2 -6.17 -25.17 4.83
N GLY A 3 -6.82 -25.35 5.94
CA GLY A 3 -6.57 -26.47 6.78
C GLY A 3 -6.47 -26.23 8.29
N CYS A 4 -6.07 -25.05 8.79
CA CYS A 4 -5.92 -24.88 10.26
C CYS A 4 -6.94 -23.90 10.85
N HIS A 5 -7.12 -22.72 10.23
CA HIS A 5 -7.97 -21.64 10.73
C HIS A 5 -9.10 -21.26 9.76
N ASP A 6 -9.62 -22.23 9.02
CA ASP A 6 -10.82 -22.07 8.19
C ASP A 6 -12.11 -22.30 8.99
N ALA A 7 -13.27 -22.10 8.36
CA ALA A 7 -14.56 -22.25 9.02
C ALA A 7 -14.85 -23.67 9.52
N GLY A 8 -14.17 -24.67 8.98
CA GLY A 8 -14.37 -26.10 9.34
C GLY A 8 -13.43 -26.56 10.45
N SER A 9 -12.16 -26.17 10.40
CA SER A 9 -11.14 -26.66 11.33
C SER A 9 -11.06 -25.85 12.62
N LYS A 10 -11.10 -24.52 12.54
CA LYS A 10 -11.04 -23.58 13.69
C LYS A 10 -10.06 -24.02 14.77
N GLN A 11 -8.83 -24.38 14.36
CA GLN A 11 -7.85 -24.89 15.30
C GLN A 11 -7.64 -23.90 16.45
N ASP A 12 -7.66 -24.38 17.67
CA ASP A 12 -7.59 -23.59 18.90
C ASP A 12 -8.68 -22.51 19.02
N GLY A 13 -9.81 -22.70 18.33
CA GLY A 13 -10.92 -21.75 18.31
C GLY A 13 -10.71 -20.53 17.41
N VAL A 14 -9.60 -20.44 16.69
CA VAL A 14 -9.25 -19.31 15.83
C VAL A 14 -9.76 -19.53 14.41
N GLU A 15 -10.53 -18.58 13.89
CA GLU A 15 -11.05 -18.55 12.52
C GLU A 15 -10.57 -17.28 11.81
N LEU A 16 -9.85 -17.42 10.69
CA LEU A 16 -9.27 -16.31 9.93
C LEU A 16 -9.92 -16.13 8.55
N THR A 17 -11.22 -16.41 8.44
CA THR A 17 -11.95 -16.42 7.16
C THR A 17 -12.46 -15.05 6.73
N ASN A 18 -12.74 -14.16 7.66
CA ASN A 18 -13.19 -12.79 7.39
C ASN A 18 -12.85 -11.86 8.56
N TYR A 19 -13.04 -10.56 8.35
CA TYR A 19 -12.69 -9.53 9.32
C TYR A 19 -13.34 -9.76 10.70
N ASP A 20 -14.65 -10.01 10.74
CA ASP A 20 -15.39 -10.16 12.00
C ASP A 20 -14.85 -11.35 12.81
N LYS A 21 -14.54 -12.45 12.11
CA LYS A 21 -13.94 -13.64 12.73
C LYS A 21 -12.51 -13.39 13.21
N ILE A 22 -11.71 -12.70 12.41
CA ILE A 22 -10.35 -12.32 12.79
C ILE A 22 -10.37 -11.46 14.05
N MET A 23 -11.22 -10.44 14.10
CA MET A 23 -11.34 -9.58 15.28
C MET A 23 -11.82 -10.32 16.51
N GLN A 24 -12.83 -11.22 16.34
CA GLN A 24 -13.44 -11.97 17.44
C GLN A 24 -12.51 -13.06 17.99
N THR A 25 -11.88 -13.84 17.11
CA THR A 25 -11.13 -15.05 17.51
C THR A 25 -9.63 -14.83 17.58
N GLY A 26 -9.09 -13.87 16.84
CA GLY A 26 -7.69 -13.46 16.90
C GLY A 26 -7.35 -12.52 18.06
N LYS A 27 -8.36 -12.13 18.84
CA LYS A 27 -8.24 -11.27 20.04
C LYS A 27 -7.38 -10.03 19.76
N ILE A 28 -7.77 -9.29 18.74
CA ILE A 28 -7.05 -8.08 18.32
C ILE A 28 -7.55 -6.90 19.12
N LYS A 29 -6.60 -6.16 19.71
CA LYS A 29 -6.83 -4.88 20.36
C LYS A 29 -6.48 -3.74 19.40
N PRO A 30 -7.46 -3.03 18.82
CA PRO A 30 -7.20 -1.94 17.91
C PRO A 30 -6.27 -0.88 18.52
N GLY A 31 -5.21 -0.53 17.81
CA GLY A 31 -4.21 0.45 18.25
C GLY A 31 -3.06 -0.13 19.07
N ASP A 32 -3.16 -1.38 19.50
CA ASP A 32 -2.17 -1.99 20.40
C ASP A 32 -1.74 -3.39 19.93
N PRO A 33 -0.66 -3.50 19.12
CA PRO A 33 -0.13 -4.78 18.70
C PRO A 33 0.39 -5.64 19.86
N SER A 34 0.91 -5.03 20.93
CA SER A 34 1.49 -5.75 22.06
C SER A 34 0.46 -6.43 22.95
N ASP A 35 -0.81 -6.01 22.84
CA ASP A 35 -1.94 -6.59 23.55
C ASP A 35 -2.92 -7.26 22.55
N SER A 36 -2.36 -7.79 21.44
CA SER A 36 -3.11 -8.47 20.37
C SER A 36 -2.56 -9.87 20.19
N GLU A 37 -3.32 -10.90 20.63
CA GLU A 37 -2.86 -12.30 20.61
C GLU A 37 -2.44 -12.76 19.21
N LEU A 38 -3.17 -12.34 18.16
CA LEU A 38 -2.77 -12.61 16.78
C LEU A 38 -1.35 -12.13 16.48
N TYR A 39 -0.97 -10.95 16.97
CA TYR A 39 0.36 -10.39 16.70
C TYR A 39 1.42 -11.06 17.56
N GLU A 40 1.08 -11.39 18.80
CA GLU A 40 1.95 -12.10 19.72
C GLU A 40 2.38 -13.46 19.13
N VAL A 41 1.43 -14.31 18.72
CA VAL A 41 1.76 -15.64 18.18
C VAL A 41 2.53 -15.61 16.86
N ILE A 42 2.33 -14.62 16.00
CA ILE A 42 3.10 -14.52 14.75
C ILE A 42 4.52 -13.97 14.96
N THR A 43 4.79 -13.39 16.12
CA THR A 43 6.11 -12.84 16.48
C THR A 43 6.82 -13.65 17.56
N ASP A 44 6.18 -14.69 18.10
CA ASP A 44 6.78 -15.56 19.10
C ASP A 44 8.05 -16.24 18.56
N SER A 45 8.99 -16.49 19.45
CA SER A 45 10.25 -17.20 19.15
C SER A 45 10.19 -18.69 19.51
N ASP A 46 9.18 -19.11 20.27
CA ASP A 46 8.96 -20.49 20.66
C ASP A 46 8.36 -21.28 19.46
N PRO A 47 9.04 -22.30 18.95
CA PRO A 47 8.58 -23.08 17.80
C PRO A 47 7.24 -23.80 18.04
N ASP A 48 6.87 -24.03 19.30
CA ASP A 48 5.61 -24.69 19.66
C ASP A 48 4.42 -23.69 19.73
N LYS A 49 4.71 -22.39 19.72
CA LYS A 49 3.71 -21.32 19.81
C LYS A 49 3.60 -20.47 18.57
N VAL A 50 4.70 -20.31 17.83
CA VAL A 50 4.74 -19.42 16.68
C VAL A 50 3.75 -19.85 15.57
N MET A 51 3.07 -18.86 14.99
CA MET A 51 2.16 -19.07 13.86
C MET A 51 2.66 -18.35 12.60
N PRO A 52 2.61 -19.00 11.46
CA PRO A 52 2.32 -20.42 11.24
C PRO A 52 3.43 -21.32 11.82
N PRO A 53 3.08 -22.58 12.16
CA PRO A 53 4.06 -23.51 12.71
C PRO A 53 5.14 -23.87 11.67
N PRO A 54 6.37 -24.13 12.12
CA PRO A 54 7.46 -24.55 11.24
C PRO A 54 7.10 -25.77 10.37
N PRO A 55 7.60 -25.85 9.11
CA PRO A 55 8.60 -24.96 8.51
C PRO A 55 8.03 -23.67 7.90
N ALA A 56 6.73 -23.42 8.00
CA ALA A 56 6.13 -22.20 7.51
C ALA A 56 6.49 -20.98 8.39
N SER A 57 6.61 -19.81 7.78
CA SER A 57 6.87 -18.56 8.51
C SER A 57 6.34 -17.35 7.74
N LEU A 58 6.01 -16.30 8.46
CA LEU A 58 5.73 -14.98 7.87
C LEU A 58 7.03 -14.21 7.68
N THR A 59 7.11 -13.48 6.55
CA THR A 59 8.24 -12.57 6.32
C THR A 59 8.17 -11.36 7.27
N PRO A 60 9.30 -10.67 7.52
CA PRO A 60 9.31 -9.43 8.30
C PRO A 60 8.32 -8.39 7.78
N GLU A 61 8.16 -8.27 6.46
CA GLU A 61 7.24 -7.34 5.80
C GLU A 61 5.78 -7.70 6.09
N GLN A 62 5.44 -8.99 6.08
CA GLN A 62 4.09 -9.48 6.41
C GLN A 62 3.75 -9.22 7.88
N LYS A 63 4.67 -9.51 8.80
CA LYS A 63 4.52 -9.21 10.23
C LYS A 63 4.34 -7.70 10.45
N ASN A 64 5.15 -6.87 9.77
CA ASN A 64 5.06 -5.41 9.88
C ASN A 64 3.74 -4.87 9.30
N ALA A 65 3.23 -5.45 8.21
CA ALA A 65 1.93 -5.06 7.65
C ALA A 65 0.78 -5.28 8.65
N ILE A 66 0.78 -6.43 9.33
CA ILE A 66 -0.20 -6.73 10.39
C ILE A 66 -0.05 -5.75 11.56
N ARG A 67 1.19 -5.47 11.97
CA ARG A 67 1.47 -4.51 13.03
C ARG A 67 0.91 -3.12 12.71
N ILE A 68 1.18 -2.62 11.51
CA ILE A 68 0.70 -1.31 11.06
C ILE A 68 -0.82 -1.29 11.01
N TRP A 69 -1.45 -2.34 10.50
CA TRP A 69 -2.91 -2.45 10.47
C TRP A 69 -3.52 -2.37 11.87
N ILE A 70 -2.96 -3.08 12.86
CA ILE A 70 -3.42 -3.01 14.25
C ILE A 70 -3.23 -1.59 14.81
N LEU A 71 -2.06 -0.96 14.60
CA LEU A 71 -1.77 0.41 15.04
C LEU A 71 -2.73 1.44 14.45
N GLN A 72 -3.20 1.22 13.22
CA GLN A 72 -4.19 2.06 12.55
C GLN A 72 -5.63 1.81 13.04
N GLY A 73 -5.80 1.03 14.09
CA GLY A 73 -7.09 0.72 14.70
C GLY A 73 -7.76 -0.53 14.15
N ALA A 74 -7.01 -1.43 13.53
CA ALA A 74 -7.47 -2.71 12.96
C ALA A 74 -8.78 -2.57 12.17
N LYS A 75 -8.91 -1.54 11.35
CA LYS A 75 -10.15 -1.22 10.63
C LYS A 75 -10.46 -2.27 9.57
N ASN A 76 -11.76 -2.50 9.33
CA ASN A 76 -12.23 -3.30 8.20
C ASN A 76 -12.01 -2.53 6.89
N ASN A 77 -10.76 -2.26 6.60
CA ASN A 77 -10.35 -1.72 5.31
C ASN A 77 -10.28 -2.91 4.36
N SER A 78 -11.44 -3.39 3.90
CA SER A 78 -11.39 -4.30 2.76
C SER A 78 -10.65 -3.57 1.64
N CYS A 79 -9.80 -4.29 0.91
CA CYS A 79 -9.34 -3.85 -0.42
C CYS A 79 -10.53 -3.79 -1.39
N ALA A 80 -11.70 -3.33 -0.91
CA ALA A 80 -12.92 -3.12 -1.69
C ALA A 80 -12.75 -1.95 -2.67
N ASN A 81 -11.79 -1.08 -2.45
CA ASN A 81 -11.17 -0.35 -3.53
C ASN A 81 -10.12 -1.27 -4.17
N LYS A 82 -10.58 -2.29 -4.91
CA LYS A 82 -9.74 -2.89 -5.95
C LYS A 82 -9.18 -1.70 -6.70
N CYS A 83 -7.85 -1.52 -6.64
CA CYS A 83 -7.22 -0.48 -7.42
C CYS A 83 -7.57 -0.75 -8.88
N ASP A 84 -8.57 -0.05 -9.37
CA ASP A 84 -8.99 -0.21 -10.75
C ASP A 84 -7.95 0.47 -11.64
N THR A 85 -7.26 -0.34 -12.39
CA THR A 85 -6.26 0.07 -13.37
C THR A 85 -6.72 -0.25 -14.79
N SER A 86 -7.98 -0.68 -15.00
CA SER A 86 -8.48 -1.11 -16.30
C SER A 86 -8.81 0.06 -17.25
N ASN A 87 -9.21 1.20 -16.69
CA ASN A 87 -9.60 2.39 -17.47
C ASN A 87 -9.05 3.66 -16.81
N VAL A 88 -7.74 3.73 -16.66
CA VAL A 88 -7.11 4.90 -16.04
C VAL A 88 -6.98 6.03 -17.08
N THR A 89 -7.56 7.18 -16.75
CA THR A 89 -7.48 8.39 -17.57
C THR A 89 -6.59 9.45 -16.92
N PHE A 90 -6.04 10.35 -17.72
CA PHE A 90 -5.30 11.48 -17.18
C PHE A 90 -6.20 12.36 -16.30
N SER A 91 -7.33 12.81 -16.82
CA SER A 91 -8.21 13.76 -16.13
C SER A 91 -8.90 13.16 -14.91
N GLY A 92 -9.33 11.89 -14.99
CA GLY A 92 -10.12 11.24 -13.94
C GLY A 92 -9.30 10.63 -12.79
N ASN A 93 -8.09 10.18 -13.08
CA ASN A 93 -7.29 9.43 -12.13
C ASN A 93 -5.92 10.09 -11.86
N VAL A 94 -5.13 10.29 -12.93
CA VAL A 94 -3.72 10.67 -12.76
C VAL A 94 -3.58 12.12 -12.31
N TRP A 95 -4.29 13.04 -12.95
CA TRP A 95 -4.20 14.46 -12.60
C TRP A 95 -4.61 14.76 -11.15
N PRO A 96 -5.71 14.22 -10.59
CA PRO A 96 -6.02 14.36 -9.18
C PRO A 96 -4.90 13.90 -8.24
N ILE A 97 -4.26 12.75 -8.54
CA ILE A 97 -3.12 12.24 -7.77
C ILE A 97 -1.95 13.23 -7.82
N ILE A 98 -1.53 13.62 -9.02
CA ILE A 98 -0.40 14.52 -9.24
C ILE A 98 -0.67 15.92 -8.66
N ASN A 99 -1.86 16.44 -8.85
CA ASN A 99 -2.23 17.75 -8.33
C ASN A 99 -2.19 17.80 -6.79
N THR A 100 -2.70 16.77 -6.14
CA THR A 100 -2.69 16.71 -4.66
C THR A 100 -1.29 16.49 -4.10
N THR A 101 -0.47 15.69 -4.79
CA THR A 101 0.81 15.22 -4.25
C THR A 101 2.00 16.09 -4.65
N CYS A 102 1.97 16.67 -5.84
CA CYS A 102 3.13 17.32 -6.47
C CYS A 102 2.95 18.83 -6.64
N SER A 103 1.73 19.31 -6.96
CA SER A 103 1.52 20.70 -7.37
C SER A 103 1.77 21.70 -6.25
N GLY A 104 1.70 21.30 -4.98
CA GLY A 104 2.05 22.18 -3.86
C GLY A 104 3.49 22.74 -3.93
N CYS A 105 4.41 21.93 -4.48
CA CYS A 105 5.82 22.33 -4.66
C CYS A 105 6.17 22.65 -6.13
N HIS A 106 5.48 22.03 -7.08
CA HIS A 106 5.82 22.06 -8.50
C HIS A 106 4.81 22.82 -9.39
N GLY A 107 3.66 23.27 -8.83
CA GLY A 107 2.59 23.94 -9.59
C GLY A 107 2.70 25.45 -9.71
N GLY A 108 3.52 26.10 -8.89
CA GLY A 108 3.60 27.56 -8.80
C GLY A 108 4.45 28.21 -9.89
N GLY A 109 4.51 29.55 -9.85
CA GLY A 109 5.32 30.37 -10.77
C GLY A 109 6.84 30.19 -10.57
N SER A 110 7.27 29.69 -9.42
CA SER A 110 8.66 29.36 -9.11
C SER A 110 8.73 27.91 -8.58
N PRO A 111 8.62 26.91 -9.46
CA PRO A 111 8.56 25.53 -9.06
C PRO A 111 9.88 25.07 -8.44
N GLN A 112 9.79 24.26 -7.36
CA GLN A 112 10.96 23.75 -6.66
C GLN A 112 11.81 22.86 -7.58
N GLY A 113 13.12 23.03 -7.51
CA GLY A 113 14.07 22.30 -8.37
C GLY A 113 13.95 22.61 -9.86
N GLY A 114 13.25 23.69 -10.24
CA GLY A 114 13.05 24.05 -11.63
C GLY A 114 12.10 23.13 -12.40
N VAL A 115 11.44 22.17 -11.72
CA VAL A 115 10.50 21.23 -12.34
C VAL A 115 9.07 21.76 -12.20
N ALA A 116 8.44 22.11 -13.31
CA ALA A 116 7.04 22.54 -13.33
C ALA A 116 6.09 21.37 -13.64
N ILE A 117 4.99 21.28 -12.88
CA ILE A 117 3.91 20.31 -13.11
C ILE A 117 2.58 21.04 -12.94
N ARG A 118 2.07 21.64 -14.01
CA ARG A 118 0.89 22.51 -14.00
C ARG A 118 -0.24 21.99 -14.87
N ASN A 119 0.10 21.10 -15.79
CA ASN A 119 -0.83 20.57 -16.79
C ASN A 119 -0.31 19.25 -17.37
N TYR A 120 -1.09 18.69 -18.29
CA TYR A 120 -0.72 17.45 -18.99
C TYR A 120 0.66 17.52 -19.67
N ASN A 121 0.95 18.59 -20.41
CA ASN A 121 2.20 18.71 -21.19
C ASN A 121 3.44 18.71 -20.26
N ASP A 122 3.36 19.42 -19.13
CA ASP A 122 4.43 19.42 -18.14
C ASP A 122 4.66 17.99 -17.59
N LEU A 123 3.58 17.26 -17.26
CA LEU A 123 3.69 15.90 -16.77
C LEU A 123 4.17 14.93 -17.86
N LYS A 124 3.65 15.03 -19.06
CA LYS A 124 4.03 14.18 -20.20
C LYS A 124 5.52 14.26 -20.50
N ALA A 125 6.10 15.45 -20.45
CA ALA A 125 7.54 15.62 -20.63
C ALA A 125 8.37 14.86 -19.59
N LEU A 126 7.88 14.78 -18.33
CA LEU A 126 8.53 14.00 -17.26
C LEU A 126 8.34 12.49 -17.44
N VAL A 127 7.25 12.07 -18.07
CA VAL A 127 7.04 10.67 -18.45
C VAL A 127 7.99 10.27 -19.57
N ASP A 128 8.04 11.06 -20.64
CA ASP A 128 8.80 10.73 -21.86
C ASP A 128 10.31 10.61 -21.60
N ASN A 129 10.83 11.38 -20.66
CA ASN A 129 12.25 11.31 -20.27
C ASN A 129 12.52 10.34 -19.10
N GLY A 130 11.51 9.58 -18.65
CA GLY A 130 11.60 8.62 -17.55
C GLY A 130 11.75 9.24 -16.16
N HIS A 131 11.66 10.57 -16.03
CA HIS A 131 11.87 11.26 -14.76
C HIS A 131 10.78 10.92 -13.75
N LEU A 132 9.50 10.97 -14.18
CA LEU A 132 8.37 10.73 -13.29
C LEU A 132 8.46 9.35 -12.63
N ILE A 133 8.66 8.31 -13.43
CA ILE A 133 8.68 6.95 -12.88
C ILE A 133 9.87 6.73 -11.95
N SER A 134 11.05 7.22 -12.30
CA SER A 134 12.27 7.09 -11.51
C SER A 134 12.12 7.70 -10.12
N VAL A 135 11.56 8.91 -10.01
CA VAL A 135 11.39 9.56 -8.70
C VAL A 135 10.30 8.91 -7.86
N LEU A 136 9.23 8.37 -8.48
CA LEU A 136 8.13 7.70 -7.78
C LEU A 136 8.50 6.30 -7.30
N THR A 137 9.23 5.52 -8.10
CA THR A 137 9.68 4.16 -7.76
C THR A 137 10.86 4.16 -6.80
N ARG A 138 11.50 5.32 -6.60
CA ARG A 138 12.65 5.46 -5.70
C ARG A 138 13.81 4.54 -6.09
N ASP A 139 14.09 4.43 -7.39
CA ASP A 139 15.06 3.52 -8.00
C ASP A 139 16.54 3.85 -7.69
N GLY A 140 16.78 4.94 -6.98
CA GLY A 140 18.12 5.40 -6.62
C GLY A 140 18.84 6.22 -7.70
N VAL A 141 18.27 6.34 -8.90
CA VAL A 141 18.85 7.12 -10.00
C VAL A 141 18.62 8.62 -9.79
N ARG A 142 17.45 8.97 -9.24
CA ARG A 142 17.06 10.35 -8.97
C ARG A 142 16.65 10.56 -7.52
N LYS A 143 16.63 11.82 -7.07
CA LYS A 143 16.13 12.15 -5.74
C LYS A 143 14.65 11.74 -5.66
N PRO A 144 14.27 10.88 -4.72
CA PRO A 144 12.91 10.35 -4.63
C PRO A 144 11.89 11.45 -4.32
N MET A 145 10.73 11.36 -4.94
CA MET A 145 9.58 12.24 -4.74
C MET A 145 8.31 11.43 -4.44
N PRO A 146 7.41 11.94 -3.63
CA PRO A 146 7.58 13.13 -2.77
C PRO A 146 8.61 12.90 -1.64
N PRO A 147 9.20 13.96 -1.06
CA PRO A 147 10.23 13.82 -0.03
C PRO A 147 9.73 13.12 1.25
N GLY A 148 8.45 13.28 1.58
CA GLY A 148 7.82 12.73 2.78
C GLY A 148 7.55 11.22 2.77
N GLY A 149 7.77 10.55 1.63
CA GLY A 149 7.49 9.12 1.50
C GLY A 149 6.94 8.75 0.13
N PRO A 150 6.71 7.46 -0.16
CA PRO A 150 6.06 7.03 -1.39
C PRO A 150 4.60 7.50 -1.44
N ILE A 151 4.07 7.66 -2.65
CA ILE A 151 2.63 7.81 -2.85
C ILE A 151 1.92 6.49 -2.52
N GLU A 152 0.60 6.57 -2.30
CA GLU A 152 -0.22 5.39 -2.02
C GLU A 152 -0.07 4.33 -3.14
N ASP A 153 -0.09 3.04 -2.77
CA ASP A 153 0.13 1.93 -3.70
C ASP A 153 -0.85 1.93 -4.88
N CYS A 154 -2.13 2.23 -4.63
CA CYS A 154 -3.10 2.34 -5.73
C CYS A 154 -2.81 3.51 -6.64
N ALA A 155 -2.45 4.67 -6.09
CA ALA A 155 -2.07 5.84 -6.87
C ALA A 155 -0.85 5.52 -7.75
N MET A 156 0.15 4.83 -7.21
CA MET A 156 1.32 4.39 -7.97
C MET A 156 0.94 3.46 -9.11
N ARG A 157 0.08 2.48 -8.85
CA ARG A 157 -0.39 1.52 -9.88
C ARG A 157 -1.22 2.20 -10.97
N GLN A 158 -2.06 3.17 -10.62
CA GLN A 158 -2.82 3.94 -11.61
C GLN A 158 -1.89 4.80 -12.49
N VAL A 159 -0.94 5.50 -11.90
CA VAL A 159 0.06 6.25 -12.67
C VAL A 159 0.84 5.32 -13.63
N GLN A 160 1.28 4.16 -13.14
CA GLN A 160 2.00 3.19 -13.96
C GLN A 160 1.12 2.63 -15.09
N ALA A 161 -0.15 2.31 -14.83
CA ALA A 161 -1.09 1.82 -15.84
C ALA A 161 -1.31 2.85 -16.94
N TRP A 162 -1.48 4.14 -16.59
CA TRP A 162 -1.60 5.22 -17.54
C TRP A 162 -0.34 5.40 -18.39
N ILE A 163 0.86 5.32 -17.79
CA ILE A 163 2.13 5.37 -18.52
C ILE A 163 2.21 4.22 -19.52
N ASN A 164 1.87 3.00 -19.08
CA ASN A 164 1.90 1.79 -19.93
C ASN A 164 0.90 1.87 -21.10
N ASP A 165 -0.23 2.60 -20.93
CA ASP A 165 -1.22 2.87 -22.01
C ASP A 165 -0.83 4.04 -22.91
N GLY A 166 0.40 4.54 -22.81
CA GLY A 166 0.95 5.59 -23.66
C GLY A 166 0.79 7.01 -23.11
N ALA A 167 0.43 7.12 -21.82
CA ALA A 167 0.30 8.41 -21.12
C ALA A 167 -0.57 9.42 -21.91
N LYS A 168 -1.78 9.03 -22.30
CA LYS A 168 -2.70 9.80 -23.12
C LYS A 168 -3.33 10.98 -22.36
N ASP A 169 -3.66 12.05 -23.07
CA ASP A 169 -4.47 13.16 -22.56
C ASP A 169 -5.96 12.82 -22.73
N ASN A 170 -6.58 12.17 -21.74
CA ASN A 170 -7.93 11.61 -21.81
C ASN A 170 -8.73 11.85 -20.53
#